data_554ca8cd596e6497f3fd51a4986b6bfd
#
_entry.id   554ca8cd596e6497f3fd51a4986b6bfd
#
_cell.length_a   1.000
_cell.length_b   1.000
_cell.length_c   1.000
_cell.angle_alpha   90.00
_cell.angle_beta   90.00
_cell.angle_gamma   90.00
#
_symmetry.space_group_name_H-M   'P 1'
#
loop_
_entity.id
_entity.type
_entity.pdbx_description
1 polymer ?
#
loop_
_entity_poly.entity_id
_entity_poly.type
_entity_poly.pdbx_seq_one_letter_code
_entity_poly.pdbx_strand_id
1 'polypeptide(L)'
;MKKPGVIFLILLAAFLSACGASQRPALVQNRSLWESQAIQHYRFNLKVGCFCPWNALMPLTIEVRNGEIISMVASNGGDITPYLDTFRAHATIESLFDLVDSAISKRVYSLVVQYDPKYGFPASIVIDPSRMIMDDETGYYVTNLEVLP
;
A
#
# COMPACT_ATOMS: atom_id res chain seq x y z
N MET A 1 -3.10 56.06 -17.73
CA MET A 1 -3.99 54.91 -17.98
C MET A 1 -3.22 53.62 -17.69
N LYS A 2 -3.41 52.98 -16.55
CA LYS A 2 -2.72 51.75 -16.15
C LYS A 2 -3.47 50.55 -16.73
N LYS A 3 -2.80 49.69 -17.49
CA LYS A 3 -3.38 48.50 -18.12
C LYS A 3 -3.55 47.37 -17.08
N PRO A 4 -4.76 46.90 -16.72
CA PRO A 4 -4.98 45.87 -15.72
C PRO A 4 -4.85 44.43 -16.23
N GLY A 5 -4.28 44.21 -17.43
CA GLY A 5 -4.27 42.91 -18.10
C GLY A 5 -3.09 41.97 -17.76
N VAL A 6 -2.02 42.46 -17.15
CA VAL A 6 -0.80 41.65 -16.94
C VAL A 6 -0.79 40.92 -15.61
N ILE A 7 -1.50 41.39 -14.60
CA ILE A 7 -1.54 40.77 -13.26
C ILE A 7 -2.41 39.50 -13.24
N PHE A 8 -3.42 39.41 -14.11
CA PHE A 8 -4.33 38.24 -14.16
C PHE A 8 -3.70 37.02 -14.82
N LEU A 9 -2.68 37.21 -15.66
CA LEU A 9 -2.00 36.11 -16.37
C LEU A 9 -0.98 35.38 -15.48
N ILE A 10 -0.45 36.05 -14.45
CA ILE A 10 0.57 35.47 -13.53
C ILE A 10 -0.08 34.58 -12.47
N LEU A 11 -1.33 34.83 -12.09
CA LEU A 11 -2.07 34.02 -11.11
C LEU A 11 -2.58 32.69 -11.68
N LEU A 12 -2.74 32.54 -12.99
CA LEU A 12 -3.19 31.28 -13.62
C LEU A 12 -2.07 30.27 -13.85
N ALA A 13 -0.81 30.70 -13.84
CA ALA A 13 0.35 29.82 -14.04
C ALA A 13 0.76 29.02 -12.79
N ALA A 14 0.22 29.33 -11.60
CA ALA A 14 0.60 28.70 -10.33
C ALA A 14 -0.15 27.38 -10.03
N PHE A 15 -1.13 26.98 -10.85
CA PHE A 15 -1.94 25.77 -10.58
C PHE A 15 -1.53 24.52 -11.38
N LEU A 16 -0.48 24.57 -12.20
CA LEU A 16 -0.08 23.43 -13.06
C LEU A 16 1.10 22.61 -12.55
N SER A 17 1.53 22.77 -11.30
CA SER A 17 2.68 22.03 -10.75
C SER A 17 2.32 20.95 -9.72
N ALA A 18 1.15 20.35 -9.79
CA ALA A 18 0.70 19.34 -8.82
C ALA A 18 0.66 17.89 -9.37
N CYS A 19 1.42 17.57 -10.42
CA CYS A 19 1.57 16.20 -10.91
C CYS A 19 2.99 15.70 -10.67
N GLY A 20 3.27 15.19 -9.48
CA GLY A 20 4.58 14.64 -9.12
C GLY A 20 4.89 14.76 -7.63
N ALA A 21 3.86 14.92 -6.77
CA ALA A 21 4.08 14.86 -5.33
C ALA A 21 4.72 13.52 -4.97
N SER A 22 5.96 13.56 -4.46
CA SER A 22 6.66 12.38 -3.99
C SER A 22 5.76 11.60 -3.03
N GLN A 23 5.58 10.30 -3.24
CA GLN A 23 4.80 9.41 -2.35
C GLN A 23 5.42 9.34 -0.93
N ARG A 24 6.68 9.76 -0.78
CA ARG A 24 7.42 9.68 0.49
C ARG A 24 6.82 10.48 1.65
N PRO A 25 6.38 11.75 1.50
CA PRO A 25 5.71 12.47 2.59
C PRO A 25 4.44 11.77 3.07
N ALA A 26 3.62 11.26 2.14
CA ALA A 26 2.41 10.50 2.49
C ALA A 26 2.76 9.21 3.23
N LEU A 27 3.77 8.47 2.79
CA LEU A 27 4.28 7.27 3.48
C LEU A 27 4.69 7.59 4.91
N VAL A 28 5.53 8.62 5.12
CA VAL A 28 6.03 8.99 6.45
C VAL A 28 4.88 9.39 7.38
N GLN A 29 3.97 10.22 6.90
CA GLN A 29 2.82 10.67 7.69
C GLN A 29 1.93 9.50 8.13
N ASN A 30 1.59 8.61 7.19
CA ASN A 30 0.67 7.51 7.46
C ASN A 30 1.32 6.41 8.30
N ARG A 31 2.62 6.12 8.10
CA ARG A 31 3.38 5.22 8.98
C ARG A 31 3.41 5.76 10.42
N SER A 32 3.70 7.05 10.61
CA SER A 32 3.65 7.67 11.94
C SER A 32 2.27 7.60 12.57
N LEU A 33 1.20 7.74 11.79
CA LEU A 33 -0.18 7.58 12.29
C LEU A 33 -0.42 6.16 12.77
N TRP A 34 -0.03 5.12 11.99
CA TRP A 34 -0.14 3.72 12.38
C TRP A 34 0.64 3.42 13.66
N GLU A 35 1.91 3.82 13.72
CA GLU A 35 2.79 3.61 14.87
C GLU A 35 2.24 4.28 16.15
N SER A 36 1.64 5.48 16.02
CA SER A 36 1.06 6.21 17.15
C SER A 36 -0.15 5.51 17.79
N GLN A 37 -0.81 4.60 17.07
CA GLN A 37 -1.92 3.79 17.60
C GLN A 37 -1.45 2.70 18.56
N ALA A 38 -0.15 2.36 18.54
CA ALA A 38 0.46 1.30 19.37
C ALA A 38 -0.32 -0.04 19.32
N ILE A 39 -0.87 -0.37 18.14
CA ILE A 39 -1.65 -1.61 17.94
C ILE A 39 -0.69 -2.79 17.93
N GLN A 40 -0.82 -3.68 18.94
CA GLN A 40 0.04 -4.84 19.10
C GLN A 40 -0.60 -6.13 18.58
N HIS A 41 -1.92 -6.19 18.49
CA HIS A 41 -2.65 -7.39 18.09
C HIS A 41 -3.77 -7.00 17.12
N TYR A 42 -3.74 -7.58 15.92
CA TYR A 42 -4.72 -7.27 14.87
C TYR A 42 -4.89 -8.44 13.91
N ARG A 43 -6.03 -8.44 13.23
CA ARG A 43 -6.37 -9.37 12.15
C ARG A 43 -6.82 -8.59 10.94
N PHE A 44 -6.50 -9.07 9.74
CA PHE A 44 -6.95 -8.46 8.50
C PHE A 44 -7.01 -9.47 7.37
N ASN A 45 -7.69 -9.10 6.28
CA ASN A 45 -7.66 -9.85 5.04
C ASN A 45 -6.70 -9.19 4.06
N LEU A 46 -5.78 -9.96 3.49
CA LEU A 46 -4.86 -9.53 2.44
C LEU A 46 -5.22 -10.21 1.11
N LYS A 47 -5.53 -9.41 0.11
CA LYS A 47 -5.63 -9.89 -1.28
C LYS A 47 -4.42 -9.39 -2.06
N VAL A 48 -3.68 -10.31 -2.68
CA VAL A 48 -2.62 -9.99 -3.66
C VAL A 48 -3.17 -10.28 -5.05
N GLY A 49 -3.24 -9.25 -5.89
CA GLY A 49 -3.65 -9.34 -7.30
C GLY A 49 -2.41 -9.32 -8.19
N CYS A 50 -2.15 -10.43 -8.88
CA CYS A 50 -1.05 -10.59 -9.83
C CYS A 50 -1.37 -11.73 -10.80
N PHE A 51 -0.61 -11.85 -11.87
CA PHE A 51 -0.64 -13.06 -12.71
C PHE A 51 0.16 -14.17 -12.03
N CYS A 52 -0.35 -14.69 -10.90
CA CYS A 52 0.35 -15.61 -10.00
C CYS A 52 -0.44 -16.91 -9.80
N PRO A 53 0.24 -18.06 -9.61
CA PRO A 53 -0.40 -19.37 -9.47
C PRO A 53 -1.26 -19.50 -8.21
N TRP A 54 -1.02 -18.68 -7.19
CA TRP A 54 -1.75 -18.69 -5.92
C TRP A 54 -3.00 -17.80 -5.89
N ASN A 55 -3.38 -17.18 -7.01
CA ASN A 55 -4.48 -16.20 -7.03
C ASN A 55 -5.81 -16.80 -6.52
N ALA A 56 -6.01 -18.10 -6.74
CA ALA A 56 -7.19 -18.82 -6.24
C ALA A 56 -7.22 -18.97 -4.70
N LEU A 57 -6.11 -18.75 -3.99
CA LEU A 57 -6.03 -18.82 -2.53
C LEU A 57 -6.41 -17.50 -1.86
N MET A 58 -6.52 -16.40 -2.62
CA MET A 58 -6.82 -15.08 -2.09
C MET A 58 -8.33 -14.89 -1.79
N PRO A 59 -8.67 -14.07 -0.78
CA PRO A 59 -7.76 -13.41 0.15
C PRO A 59 -7.22 -14.35 1.25
N LEU A 60 -6.11 -13.94 1.86
CA LEU A 60 -5.61 -14.56 3.10
C LEU A 60 -6.21 -13.84 4.31
N THR A 61 -6.60 -14.59 5.33
CA THR A 61 -6.89 -14.04 6.65
C THR A 61 -5.63 -14.19 7.50
N ILE A 62 -5.12 -13.08 8.01
CA ILE A 62 -3.84 -12.99 8.71
C ILE A 62 -4.06 -12.40 10.09
N GLU A 63 -3.48 -13.02 11.12
CA GLU A 63 -3.46 -12.50 12.48
C GLU A 63 -2.01 -12.25 12.90
N VAL A 64 -1.77 -11.03 13.40
CA VAL A 64 -0.44 -10.55 13.82
C VAL A 64 -0.51 -10.14 15.29
N ARG A 65 0.49 -10.55 16.06
CA ARG A 65 0.66 -10.14 17.46
C ARG A 65 2.12 -9.76 17.72
N ASN A 66 2.35 -8.57 18.27
CA ASN A 66 3.68 -8.02 18.53
C ASN A 66 4.61 -8.04 17.30
N GLY A 67 4.04 -7.76 16.11
CA GLY A 67 4.77 -7.78 14.85
C GLY A 67 5.01 -9.16 14.25
N GLU A 68 4.58 -10.25 14.92
CA GLU A 68 4.74 -11.62 14.45
C GLU A 68 3.43 -12.19 13.90
N ILE A 69 3.51 -12.91 12.79
CA ILE A 69 2.38 -13.61 12.19
C ILE A 69 2.09 -14.86 13.04
N ILE A 70 0.97 -14.86 13.76
CA ILE A 70 0.55 -16.01 14.57
C ILE A 70 -0.43 -16.94 13.86
N SER A 71 -1.12 -16.44 12.81
CA SER A 71 -2.00 -17.25 11.96
C SER A 71 -2.04 -16.64 10.56
N MET A 72 -2.05 -17.49 9.55
CA MET A 72 -2.27 -17.12 8.14
C MET A 72 -2.95 -18.28 7.42
N VAL A 73 -4.14 -18.03 6.87
CA VAL A 73 -4.94 -19.05 6.18
C VAL A 73 -5.61 -18.45 4.94
N ALA A 74 -5.77 -19.26 3.90
CA ALA A 74 -6.62 -18.88 2.78
C ALA A 74 -8.10 -18.85 3.22
N SER A 75 -8.84 -17.81 2.86
CA SER A 75 -10.25 -17.66 3.25
C SER A 75 -11.15 -18.77 2.71
N ASN A 76 -10.72 -19.44 1.64
CA ASN A 76 -11.41 -20.58 1.03
C ASN A 76 -10.95 -21.95 1.61
N GLY A 77 -10.05 -21.95 2.61
CA GLY A 77 -9.50 -23.17 3.21
C GLY A 77 -8.44 -23.89 2.35
N GLY A 78 -7.96 -23.28 1.26
CA GLY A 78 -6.93 -23.87 0.42
C GLY A 78 -5.57 -23.98 1.11
N ASP A 79 -4.74 -24.92 0.66
CA ASP A 79 -3.39 -25.12 1.20
C ASP A 79 -2.44 -24.02 0.72
N ILE A 80 -1.93 -23.23 1.66
CA ILE A 80 -0.98 -22.14 1.41
C ILE A 80 0.48 -22.56 1.57
N THR A 81 0.74 -23.79 2.05
CA THR A 81 2.10 -24.28 2.38
C THR A 81 3.11 -24.09 1.25
N PRO A 82 2.78 -24.36 -0.03
CA PRO A 82 3.73 -24.19 -1.14
C PRO A 82 4.20 -22.73 -1.36
N TYR A 83 3.44 -21.76 -0.86
CA TYR A 83 3.68 -20.31 -1.09
C TYR A 83 3.92 -19.53 0.21
N LEU A 84 4.12 -20.23 1.32
CA LEU A 84 4.17 -19.62 2.66
C LEU A 84 5.22 -18.54 2.78
N ASP A 85 6.44 -18.76 2.27
CA ASP A 85 7.52 -17.77 2.33
C ASP A 85 7.21 -16.53 1.48
N THR A 86 6.58 -16.73 0.32
CA THR A 86 6.12 -15.63 -0.54
C THR A 86 5.09 -14.76 0.16
N PHE A 87 4.13 -15.40 0.83
CA PHE A 87 3.07 -14.67 1.54
C PHE A 87 3.60 -13.94 2.77
N ARG A 88 4.49 -14.56 3.54
CA ARG A 88 5.08 -13.97 4.75
C ARG A 88 5.83 -12.65 4.48
N ALA A 89 6.40 -12.49 3.30
CA ALA A 89 7.15 -11.29 2.93
C ALA A 89 6.32 -9.99 3.04
N HIS A 90 4.98 -10.08 2.92
CA HIS A 90 4.08 -8.92 2.90
C HIS A 90 2.82 -9.14 3.77
N ALA A 91 2.95 -9.94 4.83
CA ALA A 91 1.82 -10.39 5.65
C ALA A 91 1.65 -9.63 6.97
N THR A 92 2.30 -8.48 7.14
CA THR A 92 2.07 -7.54 8.25
C THR A 92 1.86 -6.13 7.72
N ILE A 93 1.22 -5.26 8.48
CA ILE A 93 1.06 -3.84 8.09
C ILE A 93 2.43 -3.17 7.97
N GLU A 94 3.38 -3.49 8.83
CA GLU A 94 4.74 -2.97 8.80
C GLU A 94 5.45 -3.36 7.50
N SER A 95 5.34 -4.63 7.08
CA SER A 95 5.93 -5.10 5.81
C SER A 95 5.29 -4.46 4.56
N LEU A 96 4.02 -4.07 4.63
CA LEU A 96 3.37 -3.31 3.56
C LEU A 96 3.89 -1.88 3.46
N PHE A 97 4.19 -1.23 4.59
CA PHE A 97 4.89 0.07 4.58
C PHE A 97 6.30 -0.06 3.97
N ASP A 98 7.03 -1.11 4.32
CA ASP A 98 8.37 -1.38 3.77
C ASP A 98 8.33 -1.66 2.26
N LEU A 99 7.28 -2.33 1.78
CA LEU A 99 7.03 -2.52 0.36
C LEU A 99 6.87 -1.18 -0.37
N VAL A 100 6.06 -0.26 0.18
CA VAL A 100 5.89 1.09 -0.38
C VAL A 100 7.21 1.85 -0.39
N ASP A 101 7.98 1.81 0.70
CA ASP A 101 9.29 2.47 0.79
C ASP A 101 10.29 1.92 -0.23
N SER A 102 10.31 0.59 -0.40
CA SER A 102 11.13 -0.09 -1.42
C SER A 102 10.74 0.35 -2.84
N ALA A 103 9.43 0.41 -3.15
CA ALA A 103 8.94 0.84 -4.46
C ALA A 103 9.35 2.30 -4.77
N ILE A 104 9.21 3.21 -3.80
CA ILE A 104 9.68 4.60 -3.92
C ILE A 104 11.19 4.67 -4.15
N SER A 105 11.97 3.91 -3.39
CA SER A 105 13.43 3.90 -3.45
C SER A 105 13.96 3.33 -4.77
N LYS A 106 13.30 2.30 -5.30
CA LYS A 106 13.59 1.69 -6.61
C LYS A 106 13.10 2.52 -7.78
N ARG A 107 12.31 3.58 -7.54
CA ARG A 107 11.71 4.42 -8.58
C ARG A 107 10.95 3.61 -9.61
N VAL A 108 10.06 2.70 -9.14
CA VAL A 108 9.19 1.90 -10.01
C VAL A 108 8.42 2.81 -10.99
N TYR A 109 8.00 2.26 -12.12
CA TYR A 109 7.34 3.04 -13.18
C TYR A 109 6.04 3.68 -12.68
N SER A 110 5.21 2.95 -11.96
CA SER A 110 4.00 3.48 -11.34
C SER A 110 3.84 2.92 -9.91
N LEU A 111 3.44 3.80 -9.00
CA LEU A 111 3.10 3.47 -7.62
C LEU A 111 1.85 4.25 -7.23
N VAL A 112 0.78 3.55 -6.89
CA VAL A 112 -0.45 4.13 -6.36
C VAL A 112 -0.72 3.52 -5.00
N VAL A 113 -0.79 4.37 -3.96
CA VAL A 113 -1.07 3.94 -2.59
C VAL A 113 -2.27 4.70 -2.05
N GLN A 114 -3.20 3.96 -1.45
CA GLN A 114 -4.30 4.53 -0.68
C GLN A 114 -4.13 4.10 0.78
N TYR A 115 -4.22 5.05 1.69
CA TYR A 115 -4.08 4.80 3.13
C TYR A 115 -5.44 4.85 3.81
N ASP A 116 -5.61 4.02 4.84
CA ASP A 116 -6.77 4.09 5.72
C ASP A 116 -6.78 5.42 6.49
N PRO A 117 -7.88 6.19 6.45
CA PRO A 117 -7.91 7.52 7.06
C PRO A 117 -7.91 7.50 8.60
N LYS A 118 -8.28 6.38 9.22
CA LYS A 118 -8.36 6.26 10.68
C LYS A 118 -7.06 5.75 11.28
N TYR A 119 -6.48 4.72 10.69
CA TYR A 119 -5.32 4.04 11.24
C TYR A 119 -4.02 4.32 10.47
N GLY A 120 -4.10 4.83 9.25
CA GLY A 120 -2.94 5.17 8.43
C GLY A 120 -2.32 4.00 7.68
N PHE A 121 -2.75 2.75 7.85
CA PHE A 121 -2.15 1.62 7.14
C PHE A 121 -2.40 1.69 5.62
N PRO A 122 -1.51 1.11 4.78
CA PRO A 122 -1.74 1.01 3.35
C PRO A 122 -2.93 0.09 3.06
N ALA A 123 -4.10 0.66 2.74
CA ALA A 123 -5.30 -0.09 2.40
C ALA A 123 -5.25 -0.67 0.98
N SER A 124 -4.56 0.02 0.07
CA SER A 124 -4.33 -0.42 -1.29
C SER A 124 -2.95 0.03 -1.76
N ILE A 125 -2.18 -0.88 -2.35
CA ILE A 125 -0.89 -0.61 -2.98
C ILE A 125 -0.93 -1.25 -4.36
N VAL A 126 -0.75 -0.45 -5.42
CA VAL A 126 -0.60 -0.95 -6.79
C VAL A 126 0.77 -0.52 -7.30
N ILE A 127 1.57 -1.49 -7.71
CA ILE A 127 2.95 -1.31 -8.18
C ILE A 127 3.04 -1.82 -9.61
N ASP A 128 3.52 -0.99 -10.52
CA ASP A 128 3.96 -1.35 -11.85
C ASP A 128 5.48 -1.09 -11.90
N PRO A 129 6.30 -2.16 -11.89
CA PRO A 129 7.74 -2.00 -11.89
C PRO A 129 8.31 -1.44 -13.19
N SER A 130 7.70 -1.74 -14.34
CA SER A 130 8.28 -1.48 -15.65
C SER A 130 7.24 -1.20 -16.74
N ARG A 131 7.34 -0.06 -17.39
CA ARG A 131 6.52 0.27 -18.58
C ARG A 131 6.65 -0.72 -19.73
N MET A 132 7.73 -1.51 -19.77
CA MET A 132 8.08 -2.35 -20.93
C MET A 132 7.65 -3.82 -20.77
N ILE A 133 7.20 -4.20 -19.59
CA ILE A 133 6.76 -5.57 -19.30
C ILE A 133 5.25 -5.51 -19.08
N MET A 134 4.53 -6.34 -19.84
CA MET A 134 3.08 -6.49 -19.66
C MET A 134 2.82 -7.51 -18.55
N ASP A 135 1.78 -7.28 -17.77
CA ASP A 135 1.30 -8.18 -16.70
C ASP A 135 2.27 -8.36 -15.51
N ASP A 136 3.23 -7.41 -15.28
CA ASP A 136 4.09 -7.40 -14.10
C ASP A 136 3.53 -6.54 -12.94
N GLU A 137 2.36 -5.95 -13.13
CA GLU A 137 1.66 -5.20 -12.10
C GLU A 137 1.25 -6.10 -10.93
N THR A 138 1.44 -5.59 -9.73
CA THR A 138 1.02 -6.28 -8.51
C THR A 138 0.22 -5.32 -7.63
N GLY A 139 -0.96 -5.77 -7.21
CA GLY A 139 -1.82 -5.06 -6.27
C GLY A 139 -1.90 -5.78 -4.93
N TYR A 140 -1.81 -5.02 -3.83
CA TYR A 140 -2.02 -5.49 -2.46
C TYR A 140 -3.20 -4.73 -1.87
N TYR A 141 -4.17 -5.45 -1.32
CA TYR A 141 -5.41 -4.87 -0.79
C TYR A 141 -5.67 -5.41 0.60
N VAL A 142 -5.72 -4.50 1.57
CA VAL A 142 -6.05 -4.79 2.98
C VAL A 142 -7.50 -4.46 3.22
N THR A 143 -8.25 -5.42 3.75
CA THR A 143 -9.66 -5.24 4.12
C THR A 143 -9.92 -5.86 5.50
N ASN A 144 -11.02 -5.45 6.14
CA ASN A 144 -11.50 -6.02 7.39
C ASN A 144 -10.44 -6.01 8.51
N LEU A 145 -9.66 -4.92 8.63
CA LEU A 145 -8.72 -4.78 9.74
C LEU A 145 -9.51 -4.64 11.06
N GLU A 146 -9.23 -5.55 11.98
CA GLU A 146 -9.81 -5.63 13.30
C GLU A 146 -8.68 -5.57 14.34
N VAL A 147 -8.77 -4.63 15.27
CA VAL A 147 -7.86 -4.56 16.43
C VAL A 147 -8.37 -5.51 17.49
N LEU A 148 -7.49 -6.42 17.92
CA LEU A 148 -7.80 -7.47 18.90
C LEU A 148 -7.26 -7.10 20.29
N PRO A 149 -7.84 -7.65 21.37
CA PRO A 149 -7.38 -7.39 22.73
C PRO A 149 -6.01 -8.00 23.04
#